data_d7a72de8f25475dad7f3ada66490b131
#
_entry.id   d7a72de8f25475dad7f3ada66490b131
#
_cell.length_a   1.000
_cell.length_b   1.000
_cell.length_c   1.000
_cell.angle_alpha   90.00
_cell.angle_beta   90.00
_cell.angle_gamma   90.00
#
_symmetry.space_group_name_H-M   'P 1'
#
loop_
_entity.id
_entity.type
_entity.pdbx_description
1 polymer ?
#
loop_
_entity_poly.entity_id
_entity_poly.type
_entity_poly.pdbx_seq_one_letter_code
_entity_poly.pdbx_strand_id
1 'polypeptide(L)'
;MRSKSLRQLIFLTGLLCAHWAVQAAALDQFKAFVAATKSARGEFTQRLVKEEGGKLQTSNASTGSFQFARPGKFIWTYQKPYEQILQADGDKLYVYDKDLNQVTVRKLGNAIGSSPAAILFGSNDLEKNFNLSEGGTRDGIEWLQAIPKTKDTNFEKIGIGLKDGVPVAMELRDSFGQISLLSFTRFEKNPSFPANQFRFVMPKGADVLQQ
;
A
#
# COMPACT_ATOMS: atom_id res chain seq x y z
N MET A 1 -49.54 -34.27 59.59
CA MET A 1 -49.73 -33.81 58.17
C MET A 1 -48.59 -32.85 57.87
N ARG A 2 -47.58 -33.27 57.09
CA ARG A 2 -46.38 -32.48 56.77
C ARG A 2 -46.40 -32.17 55.26
N SER A 3 -46.56 -30.87 54.96
CA SER A 3 -46.43 -30.33 53.60
C SER A 3 -44.98 -30.23 53.21
N LYS A 4 -44.57 -30.88 52.11
CA LYS A 4 -43.23 -30.76 51.50
C LYS A 4 -43.34 -29.73 50.39
N SER A 5 -42.73 -28.57 50.63
CA SER A 5 -42.56 -27.54 49.58
C SER A 5 -41.40 -27.92 48.64
N LEU A 6 -41.72 -28.15 47.38
CA LEU A 6 -40.74 -28.44 46.32
C LEU A 6 -40.16 -27.10 45.79
N ARG A 7 -38.90 -26.79 46.11
CA ARG A 7 -38.20 -25.67 45.56
C ARG A 7 -37.68 -26.04 44.16
N GLN A 8 -38.26 -25.49 43.13
CA GLN A 8 -37.74 -25.53 41.76
C GLN A 8 -36.55 -24.61 41.64
N LEU A 9 -35.40 -25.21 41.39
CA LEU A 9 -34.13 -24.51 41.10
C LEU A 9 -34.10 -24.29 39.59
N ILE A 10 -34.35 -23.05 39.13
CA ILE A 10 -34.24 -22.65 37.73
C ILE A 10 -32.75 -22.39 37.46
N PHE A 11 -32.11 -23.33 36.75
CA PHE A 11 -30.78 -23.12 36.17
C PHE A 11 -30.91 -22.21 34.94
N LEU A 12 -30.53 -20.94 35.08
CA LEU A 12 -30.41 -19.99 33.98
C LEU A 12 -29.05 -20.24 33.28
N THR A 13 -29.02 -21.09 32.31
CA THR A 13 -27.86 -21.31 31.44
C THR A 13 -27.69 -20.08 30.52
N GLY A 14 -26.83 -19.16 30.93
CA GLY A 14 -26.42 -18.04 30.09
C GLY A 14 -25.59 -18.53 28.91
N LEU A 15 -26.17 -18.48 27.72
CA LEU A 15 -25.49 -18.78 26.44
C LEU A 15 -24.54 -17.60 26.16
N LEU A 16 -23.26 -17.75 26.49
CA LEU A 16 -22.20 -16.84 26.03
C LEU A 16 -22.06 -17.04 24.50
N CYS A 17 -22.70 -16.20 23.71
CA CYS A 17 -22.40 -16.08 22.27
C CYS A 17 -21.02 -15.43 22.16
N ALA A 18 -19.97 -16.23 22.01
CA ALA A 18 -18.68 -15.77 21.58
C ALA A 18 -18.83 -15.26 20.12
N HIS A 19 -18.90 -13.94 19.96
CA HIS A 19 -18.83 -13.32 18.64
C HIS A 19 -17.41 -13.50 18.12
N TRP A 20 -17.20 -14.51 17.34
CA TRP A 20 -15.99 -14.62 16.54
C TRP A 20 -16.12 -13.54 15.45
N ALA A 21 -15.36 -12.46 15.60
CA ALA A 21 -15.21 -11.48 14.54
C ALA A 21 -14.56 -12.22 13.35
N VAL A 22 -15.37 -12.53 12.35
CA VAL A 22 -14.84 -13.00 11.05
C VAL A 22 -14.11 -11.81 10.46
N GLN A 23 -12.79 -11.88 10.48
CA GLN A 23 -11.95 -10.86 9.87
C GLN A 23 -12.08 -11.03 8.35
N ALA A 24 -12.43 -9.94 7.67
CA ALA A 24 -12.56 -9.98 6.22
C ALA A 24 -11.21 -10.31 5.59
N ALA A 25 -11.21 -11.18 4.58
CA ALA A 25 -10.00 -11.55 3.86
C ALA A 25 -9.30 -10.32 3.26
N ALA A 26 -7.98 -10.35 3.14
CA ALA A 26 -7.20 -9.21 2.68
C ALA A 26 -7.64 -8.70 1.30
N LEU A 27 -8.04 -9.60 0.42
CA LEU A 27 -8.57 -9.23 -0.90
C LEU A 27 -9.86 -8.42 -0.80
N ASP A 28 -10.79 -8.82 0.08
CA ASP A 28 -12.05 -8.09 0.28
C ASP A 28 -11.80 -6.74 0.92
N GLN A 29 -10.91 -6.64 1.91
CA GLN A 29 -10.49 -5.38 2.50
C GLN A 29 -9.87 -4.46 1.46
N PHE A 30 -8.99 -4.97 0.60
CA PHE A 30 -8.37 -4.19 -0.47
C PHE A 30 -9.40 -3.69 -1.48
N LYS A 31 -10.34 -4.53 -1.93
CA LYS A 31 -11.43 -4.13 -2.83
C LYS A 31 -12.31 -3.05 -2.20
N ALA A 32 -12.68 -3.23 -0.94
CA ALA A 32 -13.46 -2.24 -0.19
C ALA A 32 -12.69 -0.91 -0.04
N PHE A 33 -11.39 -0.97 0.26
CA PHE A 33 -10.53 0.20 0.32
C PHE A 33 -10.49 0.95 -1.02
N VAL A 34 -10.27 0.27 -2.13
CA VAL A 34 -10.24 0.88 -3.47
C VAL A 34 -11.57 1.52 -3.82
N ALA A 35 -12.69 0.86 -3.52
CA ALA A 35 -14.04 1.36 -3.80
C ALA A 35 -14.39 2.60 -2.96
N ALA A 36 -14.05 2.59 -1.67
CA ALA A 36 -14.44 3.63 -0.72
C ALA A 36 -13.47 4.83 -0.66
N THR A 37 -12.20 4.65 -1.09
CA THR A 37 -11.16 5.68 -0.94
C THR A 37 -10.84 6.31 -2.29
N LYS A 38 -11.41 7.48 -2.53
CA LYS A 38 -11.20 8.25 -3.77
C LYS A 38 -9.92 9.08 -3.72
N SER A 39 -9.53 9.50 -2.52
CA SER A 39 -8.29 10.23 -2.26
C SER A 39 -7.72 9.83 -0.91
N ALA A 40 -6.42 10.01 -0.72
CA ALA A 40 -5.80 9.92 0.60
C ALA A 40 -4.48 10.69 0.64
N ARG A 41 -4.00 10.91 1.87
CA ARG A 41 -2.65 11.38 2.16
C ARG A 41 -2.11 10.67 3.40
N GLY A 42 -0.79 10.64 3.52
CA GLY A 42 -0.13 10.02 4.67
C GLY A 42 1.38 10.10 4.56
N GLU A 43 2.03 9.40 5.45
CA GLU A 43 3.49 9.29 5.52
C GLU A 43 3.90 7.84 5.36
N PHE A 44 5.14 7.61 4.92
CA PHE A 44 5.72 6.29 4.84
C PHE A 44 7.16 6.26 5.36
N THR A 45 7.55 5.09 5.79
CA THR A 45 8.95 4.71 6.02
C THR A 45 9.25 3.50 5.15
N GLN A 46 10.41 3.48 4.48
CA GLN A 46 10.88 2.37 3.66
C GLN A 46 12.26 1.92 4.12
N ARG A 47 12.48 0.61 4.16
CA ARG A 47 13.79 -0.02 4.35
C ARG A 47 14.01 -1.08 3.27
N LEU A 48 15.25 -1.19 2.83
CA LEU A 48 15.67 -2.26 1.93
C LEU A 48 16.31 -3.36 2.76
N VAL A 49 15.91 -4.59 2.49
CA VAL A 49 16.52 -5.80 3.06
C VAL A 49 17.08 -6.63 1.93
N LYS A 50 18.36 -6.99 2.02
CA LYS A 50 19.01 -7.89 1.07
C LYS A 50 19.79 -8.94 1.83
N GLU A 51 20.00 -10.09 1.20
CA GLU A 51 20.90 -11.10 1.70
C GLU A 51 22.29 -10.87 1.10
N GLU A 52 23.31 -10.77 1.95
CA GLU A 52 24.69 -10.61 1.54
C GLU A 52 25.58 -11.49 2.42
N GLY A 53 26.29 -12.43 1.78
CA GLY A 53 27.13 -13.37 2.50
C GLY A 53 26.39 -14.28 3.49
N GLY A 54 25.15 -14.67 3.21
CA GLY A 54 24.29 -15.49 4.09
C GLY A 54 23.71 -14.71 5.28
N LYS A 55 23.82 -13.39 5.30
CA LYS A 55 23.25 -12.53 6.36
C LYS A 55 22.29 -11.50 5.77
N LEU A 56 21.19 -11.27 6.47
CA LEU A 56 20.26 -10.20 6.12
C LEU A 56 20.87 -8.84 6.51
N GLN A 57 21.01 -7.96 5.54
CA GLN A 57 21.42 -6.57 5.70
C GLN A 57 20.20 -5.67 5.51
N THR A 58 20.02 -4.73 6.43
CA THR A 58 18.92 -3.77 6.35
C THR A 58 19.48 -2.36 6.19
N SER A 59 19.00 -1.62 5.19
CA SER A 59 19.38 -0.22 4.96
C SER A 59 18.91 0.71 6.07
N ASN A 60 19.47 1.91 6.13
CA ASN A 60 18.85 3.02 6.83
C ASN A 60 17.45 3.30 6.25
N ALA A 61 16.55 3.82 7.09
CA ALA A 61 15.21 4.14 6.67
C ALA A 61 15.19 5.35 5.73
N SER A 62 14.50 5.20 4.59
CA SER A 62 14.01 6.34 3.83
C SER A 62 12.64 6.73 4.38
N THR A 63 12.35 8.02 4.42
CA THR A 63 11.04 8.54 4.88
C THR A 63 10.47 9.50 3.86
N GLY A 64 9.15 9.61 3.87
CA GLY A 64 8.47 10.49 2.94
C GLY A 64 6.98 10.60 3.19
N SER A 65 6.30 11.24 2.25
CA SER A 65 4.85 11.43 2.27
C SER A 65 4.22 11.01 0.95
N PHE A 66 2.93 10.74 0.99
CA PHE A 66 2.15 10.45 -0.20
C PHE A 66 0.83 11.19 -0.19
N GLN A 67 0.33 11.47 -1.40
CA GLN A 67 -1.00 11.96 -1.67
C GLN A 67 -1.50 11.27 -2.93
N PHE A 68 -2.78 10.92 -3.00
CA PHE A 68 -3.37 10.46 -4.24
C PHE A 68 -4.82 10.90 -4.41
N ALA A 69 -5.27 10.93 -5.65
CA ALA A 69 -6.66 11.04 -6.05
C ALA A 69 -6.92 10.12 -7.24
N ARG A 70 -7.85 9.17 -7.07
CA ARG A 70 -8.19 8.20 -8.12
C ARG A 70 -9.02 8.84 -9.23
N PRO A 71 -8.85 8.37 -10.48
CA PRO A 71 -7.88 7.38 -10.93
C PRO A 71 -6.52 8.00 -11.25
N GLY A 72 -5.43 7.26 -10.97
CA GLY A 72 -4.10 7.48 -11.54
C GLY A 72 -3.36 8.76 -11.16
N LYS A 73 -3.84 9.55 -10.21
CA LYS A 73 -3.17 10.77 -9.76
C LYS A 73 -2.52 10.54 -8.41
N PHE A 74 -1.23 10.80 -8.30
CA PHE A 74 -0.53 10.72 -7.02
C PHE A 74 0.72 11.61 -6.98
N ILE A 75 1.15 11.94 -5.78
CA ILE A 75 2.44 12.52 -5.44
C ILE A 75 3.04 11.64 -4.35
N TRP A 76 4.22 11.09 -4.61
CA TRP A 76 4.99 10.31 -3.67
C TRP A 76 6.35 10.97 -3.52
N THR A 77 6.64 11.47 -2.33
CA THR A 77 7.83 12.27 -2.06
C THR A 77 8.72 11.55 -1.06
N TYR A 78 9.92 11.15 -1.48
CA TYR A 78 10.99 10.82 -0.57
C TYR A 78 11.61 12.11 -0.05
N GLN A 79 11.79 12.19 1.27
CA GLN A 79 12.35 13.36 1.97
C GLN A 79 13.74 13.07 2.53
N LYS A 80 14.01 11.82 2.90
CA LYS A 80 15.30 11.37 3.44
C LYS A 80 15.61 9.97 2.88
N PRO A 81 16.92 9.64 2.69
CA PRO A 81 18.10 10.52 2.78
C PRO A 81 18.23 11.51 1.61
N TYR A 82 17.61 11.23 0.44
CA TYR A 82 17.62 12.04 -0.77
C TYR A 82 16.20 12.45 -1.15
N GLU A 83 16.06 13.66 -1.66
CA GLU A 83 14.77 14.16 -2.10
C GLU A 83 14.46 13.68 -3.54
N GLN A 84 13.40 12.91 -3.68
CA GLN A 84 12.90 12.47 -4.97
C GLN A 84 11.37 12.54 -4.98
N ILE A 85 10.80 12.99 -6.08
CA ILE A 85 9.35 13.10 -6.25
C ILE A 85 8.92 12.20 -7.40
N LEU A 86 7.99 11.29 -7.14
CA LEU A 86 7.25 10.56 -8.16
C LEU A 86 5.85 11.17 -8.21
N GLN A 87 5.49 11.77 -9.33
CA GLN A 87 4.18 12.40 -9.50
C GLN A 87 3.49 11.90 -10.76
N ALA A 88 2.24 11.47 -10.61
CA ALA A 88 1.38 11.10 -11.72
C ALA A 88 0.20 12.06 -11.83
N ASP A 89 -0.12 12.46 -13.07
CA ASP A 89 -1.24 13.37 -13.40
C ASP A 89 -2.49 12.66 -13.94
N GLY A 90 -2.42 11.32 -14.04
CA GLY A 90 -3.44 10.44 -14.62
C GLY A 90 -3.04 9.83 -15.96
N ASP A 91 -2.11 10.42 -16.70
CA ASP A 91 -1.60 9.94 -17.98
C ASP A 91 -0.10 9.62 -17.92
N LYS A 92 0.67 10.51 -17.33
CA LYS A 92 2.12 10.44 -17.23
C LYS A 92 2.60 10.27 -15.80
N LEU A 93 3.74 9.60 -15.65
CA LEU A 93 4.54 9.57 -14.45
C LEU A 93 5.80 10.41 -14.67
N TYR A 94 6.01 11.34 -13.76
CA TYR A 94 7.20 12.19 -13.64
C TYR A 94 8.01 11.71 -12.44
N VAL A 95 9.28 11.40 -12.65
CA VAL A 95 10.23 11.10 -11.57
C VAL A 95 11.24 12.24 -11.55
N TYR A 96 11.14 13.09 -10.54
CA TYR A 96 12.03 14.22 -10.35
C TYR A 96 13.08 13.89 -9.29
N ASP A 97 14.32 13.79 -9.71
CA ASP A 97 15.48 13.72 -8.85
C ASP A 97 15.99 15.13 -8.60
N LYS A 98 15.85 15.59 -7.38
CA LYS A 98 16.15 16.98 -7.04
C LYS A 98 17.64 17.29 -7.05
N ASP A 99 18.46 16.33 -6.60
CA ASP A 99 19.91 16.52 -6.51
C ASP A 99 20.56 16.61 -7.90
N LEU A 100 19.99 15.86 -8.86
CA LEU A 100 20.43 15.89 -10.26
C LEU A 100 19.73 16.97 -11.09
N ASN A 101 18.70 17.63 -10.55
CA ASN A 101 17.76 18.49 -11.28
C ASN A 101 17.28 17.84 -12.59
N GLN A 102 16.88 16.56 -12.51
CA GLN A 102 16.49 15.75 -13.65
C GLN A 102 15.07 15.20 -13.51
N VAL A 103 14.30 15.27 -14.58
CA VAL A 103 12.95 14.72 -14.65
C VAL A 103 12.90 13.60 -15.70
N THR A 104 12.58 12.39 -15.27
CA THR A 104 12.23 11.29 -16.17
C THR A 104 10.73 11.27 -16.37
N VAL A 105 10.29 11.25 -17.63
CA VAL A 105 8.87 11.21 -18.03
C VAL A 105 8.55 9.89 -18.72
N ARG A 106 7.51 9.18 -18.27
CA ARG A 106 7.04 7.95 -18.90
C ARG A 106 5.51 7.86 -18.84
N LYS A 107 4.90 7.01 -19.69
CA LYS A 107 3.46 6.75 -19.61
C LYS A 107 3.13 6.02 -18.30
N LEU A 108 2.09 6.46 -17.58
CA LEU A 108 1.70 5.86 -16.30
C LEU A 108 1.35 4.37 -16.43
N GLY A 109 0.66 3.98 -17.53
CA GLY A 109 0.31 2.57 -17.76
C GLY A 109 1.52 1.63 -17.81
N ASN A 110 2.67 2.08 -18.27
CA ASN A 110 3.91 1.31 -18.33
C ASN A 110 4.65 1.31 -16.99
N ALA A 111 4.25 2.16 -16.03
CA ALA A 111 4.92 2.33 -14.75
C ALA A 111 4.30 1.51 -13.60
N ILE A 112 3.19 0.81 -13.83
CA ILE A 112 2.43 0.09 -12.79
C ILE A 112 3.27 -0.99 -12.09
N GLY A 113 4.23 -1.59 -12.71
CA GLY A 113 5.14 -2.56 -12.08
C GLY A 113 6.46 -1.97 -11.57
N SER A 114 6.61 -0.65 -11.54
CA SER A 114 7.93 0.00 -11.33
C SER A 114 8.10 0.70 -9.99
N SER A 115 7.03 0.99 -9.26
CA SER A 115 7.12 1.67 -7.95
C SER A 115 5.97 1.32 -7.01
N PRO A 116 6.18 1.39 -5.67
CA PRO A 116 5.13 1.19 -4.68
C PRO A 116 3.92 2.10 -4.90
N ALA A 117 4.17 3.36 -5.25
CA ALA A 117 3.13 4.35 -5.50
C ALA A 117 2.26 3.98 -6.71
N ALA A 118 2.87 3.56 -7.82
CA ALA A 118 2.15 3.16 -9.02
C ALA A 118 1.29 1.92 -8.78
N ILE A 119 1.75 0.98 -7.96
CA ILE A 119 1.01 -0.23 -7.60
C ILE A 119 -0.23 0.11 -6.76
N LEU A 120 -0.09 0.93 -5.72
CA LEU A 120 -1.19 1.25 -4.80
C LEU A 120 -2.17 2.28 -5.36
N PHE A 121 -1.70 3.23 -6.15
CA PHE A 121 -2.45 4.44 -6.50
C PHE A 121 -2.61 4.67 -7.99
N GLY A 122 -1.83 3.97 -8.83
CA GLY A 122 -1.77 4.21 -10.28
C GLY A 122 -3.03 3.79 -11.03
N SER A 123 -3.57 2.62 -10.76
CA SER A 123 -4.82 2.12 -11.36
C SER A 123 -5.73 1.49 -10.32
N ASN A 124 -7.04 1.45 -10.62
CA ASN A 124 -8.02 0.76 -9.77
C ASN A 124 -8.08 -0.74 -10.03
N ASP A 125 -7.31 -1.24 -11.00
CA ASP A 125 -7.47 -2.57 -11.56
C ASP A 125 -6.19 -3.40 -11.37
N LEU A 126 -5.86 -3.66 -10.10
CA LEU A 126 -4.67 -4.46 -9.76
C LEU A 126 -4.77 -5.87 -10.34
N GLU A 127 -5.97 -6.44 -10.40
CA GLU A 127 -6.23 -7.79 -10.95
C GLU A 127 -5.89 -7.91 -12.43
N LYS A 128 -5.84 -6.80 -13.16
CA LYS A 128 -5.48 -6.79 -14.57
C LYS A 128 -4.02 -7.19 -14.79
N ASN A 129 -3.15 -6.71 -13.93
CA ASN A 129 -1.70 -6.86 -14.06
C ASN A 129 -1.13 -7.94 -13.13
N PHE A 130 -1.87 -8.35 -12.09
CA PHE A 130 -1.39 -9.26 -11.05
C PHE A 130 -2.38 -10.39 -10.78
N ASN A 131 -1.86 -11.57 -10.45
CA ASN A 131 -2.61 -12.64 -9.83
C ASN A 131 -2.65 -12.35 -8.33
N LEU A 132 -3.85 -12.18 -7.77
CA LEU A 132 -4.07 -11.88 -6.36
C LEU A 132 -4.41 -13.13 -5.57
N SER A 133 -3.88 -13.25 -4.37
CA SER A 133 -4.20 -14.33 -3.42
C SER A 133 -4.03 -13.87 -1.98
N GLU A 134 -4.67 -14.60 -1.06
CA GLU A 134 -4.48 -14.34 0.37
C GLU A 134 -3.05 -14.67 0.79
N GLY A 135 -2.45 -13.79 1.58
CA GLY A 135 -1.10 -13.93 2.14
C GLY A 135 -1.08 -14.35 3.61
N GLY A 136 -2.27 -14.59 4.19
CA GLY A 136 -2.45 -14.92 5.60
C GLY A 136 -2.33 -13.70 6.52
N THR A 137 -2.41 -13.96 7.82
CA THR A 137 -2.33 -12.94 8.88
C THR A 137 -0.99 -13.01 9.58
N ARG A 138 -0.32 -11.87 9.75
CA ARG A 138 0.93 -11.73 10.52
C ARG A 138 0.84 -10.47 11.38
N ASP A 139 1.02 -10.58 12.68
CA ASP A 139 0.97 -9.48 13.66
C ASP A 139 -0.32 -8.65 13.62
N GLY A 140 -1.46 -9.31 13.35
CA GLY A 140 -2.76 -8.66 13.21
C GLY A 140 -2.91 -7.83 11.93
N ILE A 141 -2.07 -8.06 10.93
CA ILE A 141 -2.13 -7.48 9.59
C ILE A 141 -2.53 -8.59 8.62
N GLU A 142 -3.58 -8.36 7.86
CA GLU A 142 -4.05 -9.24 6.78
C GLU A 142 -3.25 -8.94 5.51
N TRP A 143 -2.63 -9.98 4.93
CA TRP A 143 -1.76 -9.79 3.79
C TRP A 143 -2.42 -10.26 2.50
N LEU A 144 -2.47 -9.36 1.52
CA LEU A 144 -2.77 -9.66 0.13
C LEU A 144 -1.46 -9.89 -0.62
N GLN A 145 -1.35 -11.00 -1.34
CA GLN A 145 -0.24 -11.23 -2.26
C GLN A 145 -0.65 -10.86 -3.69
N ALA A 146 0.27 -10.23 -4.41
CA ALA A 146 0.13 -9.92 -5.81
C ALA A 146 1.37 -10.38 -6.57
N ILE A 147 1.18 -11.29 -7.54
CA ILE A 147 2.23 -11.80 -8.41
C ILE A 147 2.00 -11.26 -9.81
N PRO A 148 2.97 -10.57 -10.44
CA PRO A 148 2.84 -10.05 -11.79
C PRO A 148 2.47 -11.14 -12.79
N LYS A 149 1.58 -10.83 -13.74
CA LYS A 149 1.20 -11.73 -14.83
C LYS A 149 2.23 -11.76 -15.96
N THR A 150 3.05 -10.71 -16.05
CA THR A 150 4.11 -10.57 -17.05
C THR A 150 5.46 -10.46 -16.36
N LYS A 151 6.55 -10.73 -17.09
CA LYS A 151 7.92 -10.60 -16.59
C LYS A 151 8.48 -9.18 -16.71
N ASP A 152 7.76 -8.27 -17.35
CA ASP A 152 8.17 -6.88 -17.59
C ASP A 152 7.90 -5.98 -16.37
N THR A 153 8.20 -6.50 -15.18
CA THR A 153 8.05 -5.77 -13.93
C THR A 153 9.34 -5.86 -13.13
N ASN A 154 9.61 -4.84 -12.32
CA ASN A 154 10.78 -4.83 -11.44
C ASN A 154 10.60 -5.75 -10.22
N PHE A 155 9.39 -6.24 -9.98
CA PHE A 155 9.05 -7.03 -8.80
C PHE A 155 8.57 -8.43 -9.18
N GLU A 156 9.03 -9.43 -8.46
CA GLU A 156 8.55 -10.81 -8.58
C GLU A 156 7.32 -11.08 -7.71
N LYS A 157 7.25 -10.39 -6.57
CA LYS A 157 6.19 -10.58 -5.58
C LYS A 157 5.95 -9.31 -4.80
N ILE A 158 4.69 -9.01 -4.57
CA ILE A 158 4.23 -7.86 -3.79
C ILE A 158 3.31 -8.38 -2.69
N GLY A 159 3.55 -7.92 -1.46
CA GLY A 159 2.65 -8.06 -0.33
C GLY A 159 2.02 -6.72 -0.01
N ILE A 160 0.71 -6.66 0.21
CA ILE A 160 0.00 -5.48 0.72
C ILE A 160 -0.63 -5.88 2.04
N GLY A 161 -0.15 -5.30 3.13
CA GLY A 161 -0.65 -5.53 4.48
C GLY A 161 -1.78 -4.55 4.80
N LEU A 162 -2.95 -5.10 5.14
CA LEU A 162 -4.14 -4.34 5.49
C LEU A 162 -4.47 -4.53 6.98
N LYS A 163 -4.89 -3.46 7.61
CA LYS A 163 -5.44 -3.47 8.97
C LYS A 163 -6.61 -2.51 9.02
N ASP A 164 -7.74 -2.97 9.55
CA ASP A 164 -8.97 -2.18 9.63
C ASP A 164 -9.39 -1.56 8.29
N GLY A 165 -9.19 -2.31 7.20
CA GLY A 165 -9.53 -1.90 5.83
C GLY A 165 -8.64 -0.80 5.25
N VAL A 166 -7.43 -0.61 5.79
CA VAL A 166 -6.46 0.39 5.32
C VAL A 166 -5.10 -0.28 5.06
N PRO A 167 -4.40 0.03 3.96
CA PRO A 167 -3.01 -0.39 3.79
C PRO A 167 -2.12 0.23 4.87
N VAL A 168 -1.45 -0.62 5.67
CA VAL A 168 -0.51 -0.21 6.72
C VAL A 168 0.92 -0.61 6.42
N ALA A 169 1.11 -1.58 5.52
CA ALA A 169 2.42 -2.07 5.14
C ALA A 169 2.45 -2.54 3.69
N MET A 170 3.65 -2.62 3.11
CA MET A 170 3.89 -3.20 1.80
C MET A 170 5.26 -3.88 1.76
N GLU A 171 5.32 -5.03 1.11
CA GLU A 171 6.56 -5.77 0.85
C GLU A 171 6.71 -5.93 -0.66
N LEU A 172 7.85 -5.50 -1.22
CA LEU A 172 8.14 -5.67 -2.64
C LEU A 172 9.45 -6.43 -2.78
N ARG A 173 9.38 -7.63 -3.35
CA ARG A 173 10.55 -8.43 -3.68
C ARG A 173 10.87 -8.24 -5.15
N ASP A 174 12.10 -7.80 -5.43
CA ASP A 174 12.60 -7.70 -6.80
C ASP A 174 13.25 -9.01 -7.30
N SER A 175 13.61 -9.04 -8.59
CA SER A 175 14.25 -10.18 -9.24
C SER A 175 15.67 -10.47 -8.75
N PHE A 176 16.27 -9.57 -7.97
CA PHE A 176 17.59 -9.75 -7.35
C PHE A 176 17.49 -10.24 -5.89
N GLY A 177 16.26 -10.53 -5.42
CA GLY A 177 16.00 -11.00 -4.06
C GLY A 177 15.98 -9.90 -3.00
N GLN A 178 16.16 -8.63 -3.39
CA GLN A 178 16.03 -7.51 -2.46
C GLN A 178 14.56 -7.29 -2.10
N ILE A 179 14.30 -6.97 -0.85
CA ILE A 179 12.96 -6.69 -0.35
C ILE A 179 12.88 -5.24 0.10
N SER A 180 11.94 -4.49 -0.47
CA SER A 180 11.54 -3.18 0.04
C SER A 180 10.41 -3.37 1.04
N LEU A 181 10.64 -2.98 2.29
CA LEU A 181 9.63 -2.98 3.36
C LEU A 181 9.14 -1.56 3.58
N LEU A 182 7.85 -1.34 3.38
CA LEU A 182 7.20 -0.06 3.63
C LEU A 182 6.23 -0.17 4.80
N SER A 183 6.16 0.87 5.61
CA SER A 183 5.15 1.08 6.64
C SER A 183 4.47 2.41 6.40
N PHE A 184 3.14 2.43 6.46
CA PHE A 184 2.34 3.64 6.26
C PHE A 184 1.81 4.16 7.59
N THR A 185 1.90 5.47 7.78
CA THR A 185 1.42 6.16 8.98
C THR A 185 0.60 7.39 8.61
N ARG A 186 -0.17 7.91 9.58
CA ARG A 186 -0.99 9.11 9.39
C ARG A 186 -1.89 9.06 8.15
N PHE A 187 -2.45 7.88 7.88
CA PHE A 187 -3.28 7.65 6.71
C PHE A 187 -4.65 8.33 6.88
N GLU A 188 -4.89 9.41 6.11
CA GLU A 188 -6.16 10.13 6.06
C GLU A 188 -6.89 9.77 4.77
N LYS A 189 -8.12 9.26 4.89
CA LYS A 189 -8.97 8.90 3.74
C LYS A 189 -9.84 10.08 3.32
N ASN A 190 -9.98 10.24 2.02
CA ASN A 190 -10.87 11.18 1.35
C ASN A 190 -10.67 12.67 1.74
N PRO A 191 -9.41 13.16 1.92
CA PRO A 191 -9.20 14.59 2.03
C PRO A 191 -9.58 15.29 0.71
N SER A 192 -10.02 16.53 0.81
CA SER A 192 -10.20 17.38 -0.37
C SER A 192 -8.86 17.93 -0.83
N PHE A 193 -8.63 17.92 -2.15
CA PHE A 193 -7.46 18.55 -2.76
C PHE A 193 -7.86 19.65 -3.74
N PRO A 194 -7.04 20.71 -3.89
CA PRO A 194 -7.21 21.70 -4.95
C PRO A 194 -7.22 21.04 -6.33
N ALA A 195 -7.94 21.59 -7.29
CA ALA A 195 -8.06 21.03 -8.64
C ALA A 195 -6.72 20.85 -9.37
N ASN A 196 -5.72 21.70 -9.06
CA ASN A 196 -4.39 21.67 -9.65
C ASN A 196 -3.35 20.89 -8.81
N GLN A 197 -3.75 20.22 -7.70
CA GLN A 197 -2.84 19.53 -6.78
C GLN A 197 -1.88 18.57 -7.49
N PHE A 198 -2.39 17.84 -8.46
CA PHE A 198 -1.64 16.78 -9.15
C PHE A 198 -1.10 17.23 -10.53
N ARG A 199 -1.18 18.53 -10.84
CA ARG A 199 -0.57 19.07 -12.03
C ARG A 199 0.94 19.19 -11.85
N PHE A 200 1.72 18.45 -12.65
CA PHE A 200 3.18 18.56 -12.61
C PHE A 200 3.63 19.90 -13.20
N VAL A 201 4.52 20.58 -12.50
CA VAL A 201 5.18 21.80 -12.99
C VAL A 201 6.65 21.48 -13.15
N MET A 202 7.13 21.62 -14.38
CA MET A 202 8.53 21.33 -14.71
C MET A 202 9.46 22.28 -13.95
N PRO A 203 10.44 21.77 -13.17
CA PRO A 203 11.40 22.57 -12.47
C PRO A 203 12.26 23.37 -13.48
N LYS A 204 12.62 24.60 -13.11
CA LYS A 204 13.43 25.47 -13.98
C LYS A 204 14.81 24.85 -14.22
N GLY A 205 15.18 24.70 -15.50
CA GLY A 205 16.48 24.18 -15.89
C GLY A 205 16.67 22.69 -15.65
N ALA A 206 15.59 21.94 -15.42
CA ALA A 206 15.70 20.50 -15.26
C ALA A 206 15.99 19.81 -16.61
N ASP A 207 16.89 18.83 -16.58
CA ASP A 207 17.10 17.92 -17.69
C ASP A 207 15.92 16.95 -17.80
N VAL A 208 15.44 16.72 -19.03
CA VAL A 208 14.24 15.90 -19.26
C VAL A 208 14.61 14.65 -20.05
N LEU A 209 14.39 13.48 -19.45
CA LEU A 209 14.50 12.17 -20.08
C LEU A 209 13.12 11.63 -20.43
N GLN A 210 12.90 11.22 -21.68
CA GLN A 210 11.69 10.53 -22.13
C GLN A 210 11.93 9.02 -22.19
N GLN A 211 11.03 8.21 -21.60
CA GLN A 211 11.10 6.74 -21.60
C GLN A 211 9.75 6.11 -21.98
#